data_4742e53920d8d49887352d06f508d197
#
_entry.id   4742e53920d8d49887352d06f508d197
#
_cell.length_a   1.000
_cell.length_b   1.000
_cell.length_c   1.000
_cell.angle_alpha   90.00
_cell.angle_beta   90.00
_cell.angle_gamma   90.00
#
_symmetry.space_group_name_H-M   'P 1'
#
loop_
_entity.id
_entity.type
_entity.pdbx_description
1 polymer ?
#
loop_
_entity_poly.entity_id
_entity_poly.type
_entity_poly.pdbx_seq_one_letter_code
_entity_poly.pdbx_strand_id
1 'polypeptide(L)'
;MKKTLLAAAAVVVALSAAACGSDDSGAAGGSDGGTTHVDFGYIADFNGASLLAVADKQGLWKKHGLDAKVSVFTNGPLQIQALGTGDLDFGYIGPGAMWLPASGKAKVVALNTLGNADRVIAQAGTTSLAGLKGKTIGVPEGTSGDMILTLALKKAGLTKDDVKIVPMDASTIVSAFTSKQIDAAGFWYPAIATIKKSVPDLVELAKNEDFADTVSFPTAFVAGNDVVAKEKDKTEKVIGVLRDAIQYRSEHLDETVAATAEMLKLPADQVKADAANSKVLSLSDLDGYTKDGTIEKWLSGMGDYFVGAGKLPSAVDPKTYYTGDLFTGAAK
;
A
#
# COMPACT_ATOMS: atom_id res chain seq x y z
N MET A 1 -3.97 -64.73 -24.48
CA MET A 1 -4.98 -65.47 -25.30
C MET A 1 -6.15 -64.50 -25.54
N LYS A 2 -6.54 -64.40 -26.83
CA LYS A 2 -7.78 -63.80 -27.43
C LYS A 2 -7.91 -62.27 -27.29
N LYS A 3 -7.64 -61.40 -28.27
CA LYS A 3 -8.29 -61.18 -29.63
C LYS A 3 -9.79 -60.91 -29.42
N THR A 4 -10.36 -59.78 -29.83
CA THR A 4 -10.71 -59.34 -31.20
C THR A 4 -11.41 -57.96 -31.08
N LEU A 5 -11.15 -57.00 -31.87
CA LEU A 5 -11.58 -56.53 -33.21
C LEU A 5 -12.70 -55.46 -33.14
N LEU A 6 -12.37 -54.31 -33.68
CA LEU A 6 -12.94 -53.48 -34.77
C LEU A 6 -14.45 -53.32 -34.86
N ALA A 7 -14.89 -52.06 -34.97
CA ALA A 7 -15.70 -51.59 -36.09
C ALA A 7 -15.65 -50.06 -36.23
N ALA A 8 -15.22 -49.62 -37.39
CA ALA A 8 -15.31 -48.24 -37.89
C ALA A 8 -16.67 -48.06 -38.58
N ALA A 9 -17.24 -46.85 -38.49
CA ALA A 9 -18.27 -46.40 -39.41
C ALA A 9 -18.08 -44.89 -39.69
N ALA A 10 -17.69 -44.62 -40.92
CA ALA A 10 -17.68 -43.31 -41.55
C ALA A 10 -18.95 -43.17 -42.40
N VAL A 11 -19.62 -42.02 -42.40
CA VAL A 11 -20.55 -41.53 -43.46
C VAL A 11 -20.68 -40.02 -43.28
N VAL A 12 -20.10 -39.26 -44.14
CA VAL A 12 -20.50 -38.56 -45.37
C VAL A 12 -21.10 -37.16 -45.20
N VAL A 13 -20.42 -36.26 -45.79
CA VAL A 13 -20.58 -34.89 -46.29
C VAL A 13 -21.97 -34.55 -46.83
N ALA A 14 -22.43 -33.31 -46.53
CA ALA A 14 -23.27 -32.54 -47.42
C ALA A 14 -22.87 -31.06 -47.38
N LEU A 15 -22.26 -30.58 -48.47
CA LEU A 15 -22.14 -29.17 -48.82
C LEU A 15 -23.52 -28.66 -49.29
N SER A 16 -23.84 -27.43 -48.83
CA SER A 16 -24.77 -26.58 -49.57
C SER A 16 -24.25 -25.13 -49.50
N ALA A 17 -23.79 -24.68 -50.65
CA ALA A 17 -23.48 -23.29 -50.93
C ALA A 17 -24.72 -22.64 -51.57
N ALA A 18 -25.12 -21.45 -51.10
CA ALA A 18 -25.87 -20.40 -51.82
C ALA A 18 -25.80 -19.16 -50.93
N ALA A 19 -25.30 -18.11 -51.35
CA ALA A 19 -25.47 -17.10 -52.36
C ALA A 19 -25.55 -15.71 -51.69
N CYS A 20 -24.83 -14.78 -52.28
CA CYS A 20 -24.67 -13.36 -51.98
C CYS A 20 -25.95 -12.60 -51.65
N GLY A 21 -25.85 -11.68 -50.71
CA GLY A 21 -26.71 -10.54 -50.52
C GLY A 21 -25.91 -9.43 -49.83
N SER A 22 -25.48 -8.43 -50.62
CA SER A 22 -24.89 -7.19 -50.10
C SER A 22 -26.02 -6.34 -49.53
N ASP A 23 -25.93 -5.99 -48.25
CA ASP A 23 -26.57 -4.80 -47.74
C ASP A 23 -25.66 -4.18 -46.71
N ASP A 24 -25.19 -2.99 -47.05
CA ASP A 24 -24.43 -2.05 -46.31
C ASP A 24 -25.33 -1.49 -45.20
N SER A 25 -25.08 -1.90 -43.96
CA SER A 25 -25.69 -1.32 -42.79
C SER A 25 -24.59 -1.13 -41.77
N GLY A 26 -24.12 0.11 -41.62
CA GLY A 26 -23.15 0.53 -40.64
C GLY A 26 -23.48 0.00 -39.25
N ALA A 27 -22.76 -1.02 -38.83
CA ALA A 27 -22.71 -1.40 -37.44
C ALA A 27 -21.93 -0.32 -36.70
N ALA A 28 -22.66 0.61 -36.05
CA ALA A 28 -22.16 1.37 -34.95
C ALA A 28 -21.55 0.38 -33.95
N GLY A 29 -20.25 0.41 -33.80
CA GLY A 29 -19.53 -0.34 -32.79
C GLY A 29 -20.03 0.14 -31.41
N GLY A 30 -21.02 -0.58 -30.89
CA GLY A 30 -21.35 -0.48 -29.48
C GLY A 30 -20.12 -0.97 -28.74
N SER A 31 -19.45 -0.06 -28.06
CA SER A 31 -18.49 -0.40 -27.02
C SER A 31 -19.29 -1.22 -26.00
N ASP A 32 -19.11 -2.53 -26.03
CA ASP A 32 -19.54 -3.42 -24.97
C ASP A 32 -18.84 -2.91 -23.70
N GLY A 33 -19.63 -2.29 -22.80
CA GLY A 33 -19.13 -1.66 -21.58
C GLY A 33 -18.70 -2.71 -20.55
N GLY A 34 -17.76 -3.58 -20.95
CA GLY A 34 -17.20 -4.60 -20.10
C GLY A 34 -16.49 -3.95 -18.91
N THR A 35 -16.79 -4.45 -17.73
CA THR A 35 -16.13 -4.03 -16.47
C THR A 35 -14.67 -4.42 -16.52
N THR A 36 -13.75 -3.47 -16.27
CA THR A 36 -12.31 -3.71 -16.23
C THR A 36 -11.93 -4.33 -14.90
N HIS A 37 -11.27 -5.50 -14.92
CA HIS A 37 -10.77 -6.16 -13.71
C HIS A 37 -9.54 -5.47 -13.14
N VAL A 38 -9.45 -5.40 -11.79
CA VAL A 38 -8.34 -4.80 -11.05
C VAL A 38 -7.97 -5.68 -9.85
N ASP A 39 -6.72 -6.15 -9.78
CA ASP A 39 -6.14 -6.76 -8.59
C ASP A 39 -5.46 -5.68 -7.73
N PHE A 40 -5.97 -5.49 -6.49
CA PHE A 40 -5.52 -4.41 -5.59
C PHE A 40 -5.01 -4.96 -4.26
N GLY A 41 -3.76 -4.61 -3.87
CA GLY A 41 -3.15 -4.99 -2.61
C GLY A 41 -3.30 -3.92 -1.53
N TYR A 42 -3.46 -4.34 -0.25
CA TYR A 42 -3.48 -3.41 0.88
C TYR A 42 -2.84 -4.02 2.14
N ILE A 43 -2.49 -3.17 3.10
CA ILE A 43 -2.09 -3.57 4.46
C ILE A 43 -3.31 -3.40 5.37
N ALA A 44 -3.52 -4.35 6.30
CA ALA A 44 -4.67 -4.36 7.20
C ALA A 44 -4.53 -3.34 8.34
N ASP A 45 -4.43 -2.06 7.99
CA ASP A 45 -4.46 -0.89 8.84
C ASP A 45 -5.42 0.16 8.25
N PHE A 46 -5.70 1.24 8.98
CA PHE A 46 -6.59 2.31 8.51
C PHE A 46 -6.09 2.95 7.21
N ASN A 47 -4.80 3.20 7.09
CA ASN A 47 -4.23 3.87 5.92
C ASN A 47 -4.34 3.02 4.65
N GLY A 48 -4.09 1.71 4.76
CA GLY A 48 -4.16 0.79 3.63
C GLY A 48 -5.58 0.44 3.21
N ALA A 49 -6.50 0.31 4.18
CA ALA A 49 -7.84 -0.23 3.94
C ALA A 49 -8.91 0.84 3.72
N SER A 50 -8.76 2.05 4.31
CA SER A 50 -9.87 3.00 4.41
C SER A 50 -10.46 3.45 3.07
N LEU A 51 -9.64 3.73 2.07
CA LEU A 51 -10.14 4.15 0.75
C LEU A 51 -10.78 2.98 -0.01
N LEU A 52 -10.27 1.76 0.16
CA LEU A 52 -10.82 0.57 -0.49
C LEU A 52 -12.18 0.20 0.16
N ALA A 53 -12.27 0.30 1.49
CA ALA A 53 -13.53 0.10 2.22
C ALA A 53 -14.60 1.12 1.81
N VAL A 54 -14.22 2.38 1.63
CA VAL A 54 -15.11 3.42 1.08
C VAL A 54 -15.51 3.08 -0.35
N ALA A 55 -14.54 2.67 -1.20
CA ALA A 55 -14.82 2.34 -2.59
C ALA A 55 -15.84 1.20 -2.72
N ASP A 56 -15.72 0.17 -1.88
CA ASP A 56 -16.69 -0.94 -1.82
C ASP A 56 -18.04 -0.45 -1.30
N LYS A 57 -18.07 0.24 -0.15
CA LYS A 57 -19.31 0.67 0.51
C LYS A 57 -20.13 1.66 -0.31
N GLN A 58 -19.45 2.56 -1.04
CA GLN A 58 -20.07 3.59 -1.88
C GLN A 58 -20.23 3.13 -3.35
N GLY A 59 -19.86 1.89 -3.69
CA GLY A 59 -19.98 1.35 -5.05
C GLY A 59 -19.12 2.09 -6.08
N LEU A 60 -17.98 2.68 -5.65
CA LEU A 60 -17.13 3.50 -6.51
C LEU A 60 -16.48 2.68 -7.62
N TRP A 61 -16.11 1.42 -7.35
CA TRP A 61 -15.57 0.54 -8.38
C TRP A 61 -16.53 0.44 -9.56
N LYS A 62 -17.78 0.10 -9.31
CA LYS A 62 -18.81 0.01 -10.35
C LYS A 62 -19.08 1.36 -11.01
N LYS A 63 -19.10 2.46 -10.26
CA LYS A 63 -19.27 3.81 -10.79
C LYS A 63 -18.23 4.15 -11.85
N HIS A 64 -17.00 3.68 -11.66
CA HIS A 64 -15.86 3.88 -12.58
C HIS A 64 -15.69 2.71 -13.58
N GLY A 65 -16.65 1.77 -13.68
CA GLY A 65 -16.60 0.65 -14.62
C GLY A 65 -15.53 -0.37 -14.29
N LEU A 66 -15.22 -0.56 -12.99
CA LEU A 66 -14.22 -1.50 -12.50
C LEU A 66 -14.87 -2.64 -11.71
N ASP A 67 -14.21 -3.81 -11.75
CA ASP A 67 -14.41 -4.95 -10.86
C ASP A 67 -13.11 -5.20 -10.10
N ALA A 68 -13.07 -4.83 -8.81
CA ALA A 68 -11.85 -4.88 -8.03
C ALA A 68 -11.83 -6.11 -7.11
N LYS A 69 -10.73 -6.86 -7.18
CA LYS A 69 -10.38 -7.88 -6.21
C LYS A 69 -9.32 -7.31 -5.26
N VAL A 70 -9.69 -7.14 -3.99
CA VAL A 70 -8.78 -6.61 -2.98
C VAL A 70 -8.17 -7.74 -2.15
N SER A 71 -6.85 -7.68 -1.94
CA SER A 71 -6.09 -8.72 -1.25
C SER A 71 -5.18 -8.13 -0.16
N VAL A 72 -5.17 -8.76 1.03
CA VAL A 72 -4.34 -8.31 2.15
C VAL A 72 -2.91 -8.80 2.01
N PHE A 73 -1.96 -7.89 2.32
CA PHE A 73 -0.53 -8.16 2.39
C PHE A 73 0.01 -7.75 3.77
N THR A 74 1.08 -8.38 4.19
CA THR A 74 1.70 -8.09 5.49
C THR A 74 2.56 -6.82 5.47
N ASN A 75 3.03 -6.39 4.28
CA ASN A 75 3.87 -5.21 4.13
C ASN A 75 3.91 -4.68 2.68
N GLY A 76 4.47 -3.46 2.51
CA GLY A 76 4.60 -2.82 1.20
C GLY A 76 5.58 -3.49 0.24
N PRO A 77 6.79 -3.91 0.68
CA PRO A 77 7.74 -4.60 -0.20
C PRO A 77 7.17 -5.83 -0.92
N LEU A 78 6.34 -6.63 -0.25
CA LEU A 78 5.67 -7.78 -0.89
C LEU A 78 4.67 -7.36 -1.96
N GLN A 79 3.95 -6.24 -1.75
CA GLN A 79 3.07 -5.70 -2.78
C GLN A 79 3.87 -5.19 -3.99
N ILE A 80 5.00 -4.50 -3.77
CA ILE A 80 5.87 -4.08 -4.88
C ILE A 80 6.42 -5.29 -5.67
N GLN A 81 6.72 -6.39 -5.00
CA GLN A 81 7.11 -7.63 -5.68
C GLN A 81 5.95 -8.17 -6.54
N ALA A 82 4.73 -8.22 -6.00
CA ALA A 82 3.54 -8.68 -6.71
C ALA A 82 3.18 -7.77 -7.90
N LEU A 83 3.36 -6.45 -7.78
CA LEU A 83 3.25 -5.52 -8.90
C LEU A 83 4.28 -5.81 -10.00
N GLY A 84 5.51 -6.17 -9.62
CA GLY A 84 6.58 -6.51 -10.55
C GLY A 84 6.36 -7.82 -11.31
N THR A 85 5.61 -8.77 -10.74
CA THR A 85 5.24 -10.05 -11.38
C THR A 85 3.91 -9.99 -12.13
N GLY A 86 3.12 -8.92 -11.96
CA GLY A 86 1.78 -8.78 -12.54
C GLY A 86 0.70 -9.52 -11.76
N ASP A 87 0.97 -9.97 -10.53
CA ASP A 87 -0.03 -10.57 -9.63
C ASP A 87 -0.91 -9.50 -8.95
N LEU A 88 -0.47 -8.23 -9.00
CA LEU A 88 -1.23 -7.04 -8.64
C LEU A 88 -1.11 -5.98 -9.73
N ASP A 89 -2.17 -5.21 -9.91
CA ASP A 89 -2.18 -3.98 -10.70
C ASP A 89 -1.80 -2.77 -9.84
N PHE A 90 -2.40 -2.68 -8.65
CA PHE A 90 -2.24 -1.59 -7.69
C PHE A 90 -1.98 -2.12 -6.28
N GLY A 91 -1.40 -1.27 -5.45
CA GLY A 91 -1.14 -1.61 -4.06
C GLY A 91 -1.01 -0.38 -3.18
N TYR A 92 -0.86 -0.61 -1.89
CA TYR A 92 -0.63 0.41 -0.87
C TYR A 92 0.71 0.20 -0.19
N ILE A 93 1.47 1.27 0.01
CA ILE A 93 2.74 1.24 0.74
C ILE A 93 2.80 2.31 1.84
N GLY A 94 3.42 1.93 2.95
CA GLY A 94 3.83 2.89 3.98
C GLY A 94 5.09 3.66 3.58
N PRO A 95 5.43 4.72 4.34
CA PRO A 95 6.54 5.63 4.00
C PRO A 95 7.88 4.92 3.85
N GLY A 96 8.18 3.95 4.69
CA GLY A 96 9.47 3.25 4.66
C GLY A 96 9.71 2.38 3.43
N ALA A 97 8.66 2.08 2.63
CA ALA A 97 8.80 1.35 1.37
C ALA A 97 8.93 2.28 0.14
N MET A 98 8.90 3.60 0.32
CA MET A 98 8.92 4.59 -0.77
C MET A 98 10.23 4.54 -1.60
N TRP A 99 11.31 3.98 -1.04
CA TRP A 99 12.55 3.75 -1.80
C TRP A 99 12.36 2.79 -2.99
N LEU A 100 11.34 1.92 -2.95
CA LEU A 100 11.06 0.96 -4.04
C LEU A 100 10.52 1.65 -5.30
N PRO A 101 9.47 2.51 -5.25
CA PRO A 101 9.13 3.35 -6.39
C PRO A 101 10.28 4.25 -6.83
N ALA A 102 11.00 4.89 -5.90
CA ALA A 102 12.16 5.71 -6.21
C ALA A 102 13.28 4.94 -6.93
N SER A 103 13.43 3.62 -6.67
CA SER A 103 14.34 2.75 -7.42
C SER A 103 13.76 2.24 -8.75
N GLY A 104 12.61 2.75 -9.19
CA GLY A 104 11.98 2.41 -10.46
C GLY A 104 11.15 1.12 -10.47
N LYS A 105 10.82 0.55 -9.29
CA LYS A 105 10.09 -0.73 -9.22
C LYS A 105 8.56 -0.60 -9.29
N ALA A 106 8.03 0.62 -9.14
CA ALA A 106 6.61 0.93 -9.26
C ALA A 106 6.42 2.43 -9.51
N LYS A 107 5.18 2.86 -9.74
CA LYS A 107 4.78 4.28 -9.78
C LYS A 107 3.89 4.62 -8.60
N VAL A 108 4.11 5.79 -7.99
CA VAL A 108 3.19 6.37 -7.01
C VAL A 108 2.07 7.06 -7.77
N VAL A 109 0.83 6.58 -7.63
CA VAL A 109 -0.33 7.11 -8.37
C VAL A 109 -1.20 8.06 -7.53
N ALA A 110 -1.14 7.93 -6.20
CA ALA A 110 -1.79 8.84 -5.28
C ALA A 110 -1.07 8.85 -3.93
N LEU A 111 -0.88 10.03 -3.33
CA LEU A 111 -0.58 10.12 -1.90
C LEU A 111 -1.88 9.90 -1.12
N ASN A 112 -1.77 9.48 0.12
CA ASN A 112 -2.93 9.11 0.92
C ASN A 112 -3.04 9.91 2.22
N THR A 113 -2.08 9.73 3.13
CA THR A 113 -2.04 10.37 4.46
C THR A 113 -0.60 10.73 4.80
N LEU A 114 -0.41 11.55 5.84
CA LEU A 114 0.87 11.55 6.56
C LEU A 114 0.73 10.60 7.76
N GLY A 115 1.52 9.52 7.74
CA GLY A 115 1.49 8.47 8.75
C GLY A 115 2.13 8.93 10.07
N ASN A 116 1.50 8.56 11.16
CA ASN A 116 1.99 8.75 12.53
C ASN A 116 1.77 7.48 13.36
N ALA A 117 1.75 6.32 12.71
CA ALA A 117 1.48 5.03 13.34
C ALA A 117 2.74 4.29 13.81
N ASP A 118 3.92 4.69 13.29
CA ASP A 118 5.17 3.97 13.55
C ASP A 118 5.74 4.31 14.92
N ARG A 119 6.30 3.30 15.58
CA ARG A 119 6.92 3.40 16.90
C ARG A 119 8.18 2.54 16.97
N VAL A 120 9.10 2.97 17.81
CA VAL A 120 10.08 2.07 18.45
C VAL A 120 9.56 1.75 19.83
N ILE A 121 9.23 0.49 20.07
CA ILE A 121 8.79 0.00 21.38
C ILE A 121 9.88 -0.87 22.02
N ALA A 122 9.91 -0.92 23.35
CA ALA A 122 10.82 -1.76 24.11
C ALA A 122 10.13 -2.42 25.30
N GLN A 123 10.71 -3.51 25.79
CA GLN A 123 10.32 -4.13 27.06
C GLN A 123 10.52 -3.14 28.22
N ALA A 124 9.75 -3.31 29.28
CA ALA A 124 9.89 -2.55 30.52
C ALA A 124 11.33 -2.53 31.01
N GLY A 125 11.94 -1.54 31.40
CA GLY A 125 13.35 -1.46 31.81
C GLY A 125 14.31 -0.92 30.75
N THR A 126 13.89 -0.84 29.47
CA THR A 126 14.58 -0.04 28.46
C THR A 126 13.82 1.27 28.28
N THR A 127 14.29 2.35 28.90
CA THR A 127 13.56 3.62 29.00
C THR A 127 14.15 4.74 28.16
N SER A 128 15.19 4.45 27.37
CA SER A 128 15.83 5.43 26.47
C SER A 128 16.30 4.77 25.18
N LEU A 129 16.45 5.57 24.13
CA LEU A 129 16.99 5.11 22.85
C LEU A 129 18.43 4.58 22.99
N ALA A 130 19.27 5.20 23.85
CA ALA A 130 20.62 4.72 24.12
C ALA A 130 20.63 3.32 24.77
N GLY A 131 19.58 2.96 25.51
CA GLY A 131 19.38 1.65 26.12
C GLY A 131 19.14 0.51 25.10
N LEU A 132 18.97 0.84 23.83
CA LEU A 132 18.86 -0.16 22.75
C LEU A 132 20.19 -0.82 22.40
N LYS A 133 21.34 -0.26 22.80
CA LYS A 133 22.65 -0.83 22.51
C LYS A 133 22.77 -2.27 22.99
N GLY A 134 23.17 -3.17 22.07
CA GLY A 134 23.29 -4.61 22.31
C GLY A 134 21.96 -5.38 22.36
N LYS A 135 20.81 -4.71 22.26
CA LYS A 135 19.48 -5.30 22.33
C LYS A 135 19.10 -6.05 21.05
N THR A 136 18.24 -7.06 21.20
CA THR A 136 17.63 -7.79 20.09
C THR A 136 16.35 -7.08 19.66
N ILE A 137 16.30 -6.62 18.42
CA ILE A 137 15.22 -5.77 17.91
C ILE A 137 14.56 -6.45 16.68
N GLY A 138 13.27 -6.72 16.79
CA GLY A 138 12.45 -7.22 15.69
C GLY A 138 12.02 -6.08 14.76
N VAL A 139 12.13 -6.27 13.45
CA VAL A 139 11.75 -5.25 12.47
C VAL A 139 11.33 -5.85 11.13
N PRO A 140 10.26 -5.34 10.49
CA PRO A 140 9.96 -5.67 9.10
C PRO A 140 10.86 -4.85 8.19
N GLU A 141 11.90 -5.47 7.65
CA GLU A 141 12.90 -4.78 6.82
C GLU A 141 12.29 -4.04 5.61
N GLY A 142 12.84 -2.87 5.31
CA GLY A 142 12.44 -2.04 4.18
C GLY A 142 11.05 -1.41 4.30
N THR A 143 10.48 -1.40 5.51
CA THR A 143 9.19 -0.79 5.83
C THR A 143 9.35 0.45 6.71
N SER A 144 8.22 1.07 7.10
CA SER A 144 8.21 2.19 8.03
C SER A 144 8.72 1.82 9.44
N GLY A 145 8.56 0.56 9.85
CA GLY A 145 9.16 0.05 11.09
C GLY A 145 10.69 0.04 11.05
N ASP A 146 11.30 -0.34 9.93
CA ASP A 146 12.74 -0.23 9.72
C ASP A 146 13.20 1.24 9.65
N MET A 147 12.39 2.09 9.02
CA MET A 147 12.65 3.52 8.91
C MET A 147 12.66 4.21 10.29
N ILE A 148 11.63 4.02 11.11
CA ILE A 148 11.53 4.64 12.43
C ILE A 148 12.64 4.16 13.36
N LEU A 149 13.00 2.86 13.30
CA LEU A 149 14.13 2.32 14.05
C LEU A 149 15.47 2.95 13.64
N THR A 150 15.70 3.07 12.33
CA THR A 150 16.93 3.69 11.79
C THR A 150 17.07 5.14 12.25
N LEU A 151 15.98 5.92 12.20
CA LEU A 151 15.94 7.29 12.69
C LEU A 151 16.19 7.37 14.20
N ALA A 152 15.58 6.47 14.98
CA ALA A 152 15.73 6.41 16.41
C ALA A 152 17.16 6.05 16.84
N LEU A 153 17.77 5.06 16.19
CA LEU A 153 19.17 4.70 16.44
C LEU A 153 20.10 5.88 16.13
N LYS A 154 19.94 6.53 14.98
CA LYS A 154 20.72 7.72 14.59
C LYS A 154 20.57 8.85 15.62
N LYS A 155 19.35 9.11 16.13
CA LYS A 155 19.09 10.12 17.18
C LYS A 155 19.83 9.81 18.49
N ALA A 156 20.04 8.52 18.78
CA ALA A 156 20.81 8.05 19.94
C ALA A 156 22.32 7.98 19.71
N GLY A 157 22.82 8.33 18.53
CA GLY A 157 24.23 8.13 18.15
C GLY A 157 24.61 6.67 17.96
N LEU A 158 23.62 5.80 17.68
CA LEU A 158 23.78 4.38 17.40
C LEU A 158 23.60 4.08 15.91
N THR A 159 24.14 2.94 15.50
CA THR A 159 23.96 2.36 14.17
C THR A 159 23.26 1.00 14.27
N LYS A 160 22.92 0.41 13.14
CA LYS A 160 22.38 -0.97 13.12
C LYS A 160 23.37 -2.01 13.64
N ASP A 161 24.69 -1.74 13.57
CA ASP A 161 25.72 -2.62 14.07
C ASP A 161 25.84 -2.61 15.62
N ASP A 162 25.29 -1.58 16.28
CA ASP A 162 25.24 -1.49 17.75
C ASP A 162 24.11 -2.33 18.37
N VAL A 163 23.24 -2.94 17.56
CA VAL A 163 22.08 -3.70 17.99
C VAL A 163 21.99 -5.04 17.23
N LYS A 164 21.15 -5.96 17.69
CA LYS A 164 20.90 -7.24 16.99
C LYS A 164 19.57 -7.15 16.25
N ILE A 165 19.60 -6.79 14.98
CA ILE A 165 18.40 -6.74 14.15
C ILE A 165 17.97 -8.16 13.79
N VAL A 166 16.67 -8.46 14.00
CA VAL A 166 16.04 -9.72 13.58
C VAL A 166 14.90 -9.37 12.62
N PRO A 167 15.07 -9.64 11.33
CA PRO A 167 14.00 -9.46 10.34
C PRO A 167 12.81 -10.38 10.65
N MET A 168 11.63 -9.81 10.75
CA MET A 168 10.39 -10.57 10.97
C MET A 168 9.17 -9.74 10.56
N ASP A 169 8.07 -10.40 10.19
CA ASP A 169 6.82 -9.74 9.89
C ASP A 169 6.11 -9.22 11.16
N ALA A 170 5.08 -8.37 10.98
CA ALA A 170 4.35 -7.76 12.07
C ALA A 170 3.70 -8.78 13.03
N SER A 171 3.19 -9.91 12.53
CA SER A 171 2.54 -10.95 13.36
C SER A 171 3.56 -11.70 14.20
N THR A 172 4.72 -11.97 13.65
CA THR A 172 5.86 -12.59 14.35
C THR A 172 6.41 -11.64 15.41
N ILE A 173 6.50 -10.33 15.14
CA ILE A 173 6.89 -9.32 16.15
C ILE A 173 5.94 -9.34 17.35
N VAL A 174 4.61 -9.38 17.11
CA VAL A 174 3.62 -9.45 18.19
C VAL A 174 3.91 -10.65 19.11
N SER A 175 4.12 -11.83 18.53
CA SER A 175 4.39 -13.06 19.28
C SER A 175 5.75 -13.01 20.00
N ALA A 176 6.81 -12.60 19.31
CA ALA A 176 8.17 -12.55 19.84
C ALA A 176 8.33 -11.51 20.96
N PHE A 177 7.70 -10.33 20.81
CA PHE A 177 7.73 -9.30 21.83
C PHE A 177 6.93 -9.72 23.07
N THR A 178 5.73 -10.26 22.89
CA THR A 178 4.87 -10.73 23.99
C THR A 178 5.52 -11.86 24.78
N SER A 179 6.23 -12.78 24.11
CA SER A 179 6.98 -13.87 24.75
C SER A 179 8.39 -13.46 25.23
N LYS A 180 8.76 -12.19 25.11
CA LYS A 180 10.07 -11.63 25.52
C LYS A 180 11.26 -12.25 24.78
N GLN A 181 11.07 -12.74 23.55
CA GLN A 181 12.15 -13.24 22.71
C GLN A 181 12.94 -12.11 22.04
N ILE A 182 12.36 -10.91 21.98
CA ILE A 182 13.01 -9.69 21.54
C ILE A 182 12.87 -8.61 22.60
N ASP A 183 13.89 -7.76 22.72
CA ASP A 183 13.94 -6.66 23.70
C ASP A 183 13.15 -5.42 23.23
N ALA A 184 13.11 -5.21 21.91
CA ALA A 184 12.49 -4.05 21.30
C ALA A 184 11.95 -4.39 19.90
N ALA A 185 11.15 -3.50 19.34
CA ALA A 185 10.69 -3.60 17.96
C ALA A 185 10.48 -2.23 17.33
N GLY A 186 10.75 -2.14 16.02
CA GLY A 186 10.34 -1.03 15.17
C GLY A 186 9.18 -1.46 14.27
N PHE A 187 7.95 -0.97 14.49
CA PHE A 187 6.79 -1.28 13.67
C PHE A 187 5.61 -0.35 13.99
N TRP A 188 4.36 -0.69 13.64
CA TRP A 188 3.27 0.27 13.61
C TRP A 188 1.97 -0.23 14.25
N TYR A 189 1.08 0.73 14.56
CA TYR A 189 -0.31 0.46 14.88
C TYR A 189 -1.09 -0.05 13.64
N PRO A 190 -2.12 -0.93 13.81
CA PRO A 190 -2.75 -1.29 15.09
C PRO A 190 -2.08 -2.46 15.82
N ALA A 191 -1.05 -3.13 15.26
CA ALA A 191 -0.43 -4.30 15.88
C ALA A 191 0.17 -4.01 17.26
N ILE A 192 0.70 -2.80 17.49
CA ILE A 192 1.20 -2.35 18.80
C ILE A 192 0.08 -2.38 19.86
N ALA A 193 -1.15 -2.01 19.50
CA ALA A 193 -2.29 -2.08 20.44
C ALA A 193 -2.56 -3.50 20.92
N THR A 194 -2.30 -4.50 20.07
CA THR A 194 -2.42 -5.92 20.44
C THR A 194 -1.35 -6.30 21.48
N ILE A 195 -0.10 -5.85 21.29
CA ILE A 195 0.96 -6.09 22.28
C ILE A 195 0.64 -5.41 23.60
N LYS A 196 0.16 -4.16 23.60
CA LYS A 196 -0.19 -3.41 24.82
C LYS A 196 -1.21 -4.11 25.71
N LYS A 197 -2.12 -4.91 25.12
CA LYS A 197 -3.06 -5.72 25.90
C LYS A 197 -2.37 -6.80 26.73
N SER A 198 -1.27 -7.36 26.24
CA SER A 198 -0.51 -8.44 26.88
C SER A 198 0.71 -7.95 27.66
N VAL A 199 1.29 -6.80 27.25
CA VAL A 199 2.48 -6.17 27.83
C VAL A 199 2.15 -4.69 28.08
N PRO A 200 1.31 -4.37 29.09
CA PRO A 200 0.81 -3.00 29.30
C PRO A 200 1.90 -2.02 29.76
N ASP A 201 3.02 -2.53 30.24
CA ASP A 201 4.18 -1.80 30.71
C ASP A 201 5.27 -1.59 29.65
N LEU A 202 5.00 -1.96 28.38
CA LEU A 202 5.90 -1.64 27.28
C LEU A 202 6.17 -0.12 27.19
N VAL A 203 7.36 0.24 26.74
CA VAL A 203 7.79 1.64 26.60
C VAL A 203 7.80 2.00 25.10
N GLU A 204 7.13 3.09 24.72
CA GLU A 204 7.31 3.71 23.41
C GLU A 204 8.51 4.67 23.48
N LEU A 205 9.61 4.30 22.83
CA LEU A 205 10.86 5.04 22.85
C LEU A 205 10.94 6.13 21.79
N ALA A 206 10.24 5.94 20.68
CA ALA A 206 10.17 6.90 19.58
C ALA A 206 8.87 6.74 18.78
N LYS A 207 8.46 7.84 18.14
CA LYS A 207 7.30 7.94 17.24
C LYS A 207 7.62 8.85 16.03
N ASN A 208 6.80 8.82 14.99
CA ASN A 208 7.02 9.63 13.78
C ASN A 208 7.20 11.12 14.07
N GLU A 209 6.40 11.68 15.00
CA GLU A 209 6.45 13.10 15.38
C GLU A 209 7.83 13.55 15.88
N ASP A 210 8.60 12.65 16.48
CA ASP A 210 9.95 12.93 16.98
C ASP A 210 10.96 13.24 15.86
N PHE A 211 10.56 13.03 14.60
CA PHE A 211 11.36 13.17 13.39
C PHE A 211 10.71 14.06 12.33
N ALA A 212 9.60 14.73 12.64
CA ALA A 212 8.83 15.53 11.70
C ALA A 212 9.65 16.67 11.05
N ASP A 213 10.63 17.21 11.78
CA ASP A 213 11.56 18.24 11.27
C ASP A 213 12.65 17.65 10.34
N THR A 214 12.80 16.32 10.32
CA THR A 214 13.84 15.62 9.56
C THR A 214 13.28 15.06 8.24
N VAL A 215 12.10 14.44 8.29
CA VAL A 215 11.49 13.77 7.15
C VAL A 215 9.97 13.69 7.30
N SER A 216 9.25 13.80 6.19
CA SER A 216 7.81 13.52 6.14
C SER A 216 7.56 12.02 6.02
N PHE A 217 6.39 11.56 6.45
CA PHE A 217 6.00 10.16 6.41
C PHE A 217 4.76 9.93 5.51
N PRO A 218 4.78 10.31 4.22
CA PRO A 218 3.65 10.09 3.33
C PRO A 218 3.43 8.61 3.08
N THR A 219 2.17 8.18 3.13
CA THR A 219 1.73 6.89 2.64
C THR A 219 1.19 7.04 1.22
N ALA A 220 1.21 5.98 0.42
CA ALA A 220 0.85 6.08 -0.98
C ALA A 220 0.17 4.84 -1.53
N PHE A 221 -0.67 5.07 -2.55
CA PHE A 221 -1.08 4.04 -3.49
C PHE A 221 -0.12 4.01 -4.67
N VAL A 222 0.22 2.82 -5.09
CA VAL A 222 1.21 2.53 -6.13
C VAL A 222 0.62 1.63 -7.19
N ALA A 223 1.19 1.68 -8.40
CA ALA A 223 0.81 0.82 -9.51
C ALA A 223 2.04 0.16 -10.14
N GLY A 224 1.82 -0.99 -10.78
CA GLY A 224 2.84 -1.63 -11.61
C GLY A 224 3.28 -0.71 -12.75
N ASN A 225 4.57 -0.74 -13.10
CA ASN A 225 5.08 0.09 -14.20
C ASN A 225 4.36 -0.18 -15.52
N ASP A 226 4.09 -1.46 -15.81
CA ASP A 226 3.40 -1.87 -17.03
C ASP A 226 1.94 -1.43 -17.04
N VAL A 227 1.26 -1.45 -15.90
CA VAL A 227 -0.12 -0.96 -15.76
C VAL A 227 -0.20 0.52 -16.13
N VAL A 228 0.68 1.35 -15.53
CA VAL A 228 0.70 2.79 -15.83
C VAL A 228 1.09 3.06 -17.29
N ALA A 229 2.02 2.29 -17.85
CA ALA A 229 2.52 2.52 -19.20
C ALA A 229 1.59 2.00 -20.30
N LYS A 230 0.89 0.86 -20.08
CA LYS A 230 0.16 0.12 -21.10
C LYS A 230 -1.36 0.11 -20.91
N GLU A 231 -1.84 0.31 -19.65
CA GLU A 231 -3.25 0.24 -19.27
C GLU A 231 -3.76 1.60 -18.75
N LYS A 232 -3.61 2.61 -19.59
CA LYS A 232 -3.89 4.00 -19.22
C LYS A 232 -5.33 4.20 -18.74
N ASP A 233 -6.31 3.65 -19.44
CA ASP A 233 -7.73 3.73 -19.07
C ASP A 233 -7.99 3.11 -17.68
N LYS A 234 -7.43 1.91 -17.40
CA LYS A 234 -7.50 1.28 -16.08
C LYS A 234 -6.88 2.18 -15.01
N THR A 235 -5.71 2.74 -15.29
CA THR A 235 -5.00 3.64 -14.35
C THR A 235 -5.82 4.88 -14.02
N GLU A 236 -6.37 5.55 -15.02
CA GLU A 236 -7.21 6.74 -14.85
C GLU A 236 -8.49 6.43 -14.06
N LYS A 237 -9.16 5.31 -14.35
CA LYS A 237 -10.35 4.85 -13.62
C LYS A 237 -10.03 4.57 -12.14
N VAL A 238 -8.93 3.87 -11.83
CA VAL A 238 -8.53 3.59 -10.45
C VAL A 238 -8.17 4.89 -9.71
N ILE A 239 -7.44 5.82 -10.35
CA ILE A 239 -7.18 7.13 -9.78
C ILE A 239 -8.49 7.87 -9.49
N GLY A 240 -9.48 7.79 -10.39
CA GLY A 240 -10.83 8.34 -10.17
C GLY A 240 -11.51 7.76 -8.92
N VAL A 241 -11.45 6.43 -8.73
CA VAL A 241 -11.96 5.77 -7.51
C VAL A 241 -11.25 6.28 -6.27
N LEU A 242 -9.90 6.36 -6.31
CA LEU A 242 -9.13 6.85 -5.16
C LEU A 242 -9.47 8.31 -4.82
N ARG A 243 -9.63 9.18 -5.82
CA ARG A 243 -10.03 10.58 -5.63
C ARG A 243 -11.40 10.70 -4.99
N ASP A 244 -12.41 9.97 -5.49
CA ASP A 244 -13.76 9.95 -4.91
C ASP A 244 -13.72 9.44 -3.47
N ALA A 245 -12.96 8.37 -3.20
CA ALA A 245 -12.81 7.81 -1.87
C ALA A 245 -12.07 8.75 -0.89
N ILE A 246 -11.06 9.48 -1.36
CA ILE A 246 -10.36 10.52 -0.58
C ILE A 246 -11.32 11.65 -0.20
N GLN A 247 -12.10 12.14 -1.16
CA GLN A 247 -13.11 13.17 -0.92
C GLN A 247 -14.12 12.71 0.13
N TYR A 248 -14.70 11.53 -0.07
CA TYR A 248 -15.66 10.94 0.87
C TYR A 248 -15.06 10.80 2.28
N ARG A 249 -13.86 10.22 2.40
CA ARG A 249 -13.20 10.04 3.68
C ARG A 249 -12.98 11.36 4.43
N SER A 250 -12.60 12.42 3.72
CA SER A 250 -12.35 13.73 4.34
C SER A 250 -13.61 14.38 4.88
N GLU A 251 -14.77 14.09 4.30
CA GLU A 251 -16.08 14.62 4.69
C GLU A 251 -16.82 13.71 5.68
N HIS A 252 -16.54 12.39 5.66
CA HIS A 252 -17.27 11.36 6.37
C HIS A 252 -16.35 10.40 7.13
N LEU A 253 -15.49 10.94 8.01
CA LEU A 253 -14.45 10.12 8.68
C LEU A 253 -15.05 9.01 9.56
N ASP A 254 -16.10 9.28 10.33
CA ASP A 254 -16.74 8.28 11.21
C ASP A 254 -17.38 7.14 10.39
N GLU A 255 -17.99 7.44 9.24
CA GLU A 255 -18.55 6.42 8.32
C GLU A 255 -17.42 5.62 7.66
N THR A 256 -16.30 6.28 7.31
CA THR A 256 -15.10 5.62 6.80
C THR A 256 -14.50 4.66 7.81
N VAL A 257 -14.42 5.07 9.08
CA VAL A 257 -13.98 4.20 10.18
C VAL A 257 -14.89 2.97 10.30
N ALA A 258 -16.20 3.16 10.22
CA ALA A 258 -17.15 2.04 10.29
C ALA A 258 -17.01 1.08 9.11
N ALA A 259 -16.90 1.59 7.88
CA ALA A 259 -16.67 0.77 6.68
C ALA A 259 -15.32 0.02 6.75
N THR A 260 -14.27 0.68 7.24
CA THR A 260 -12.95 0.06 7.44
C THR A 260 -13.00 -1.05 8.49
N ALA A 261 -13.74 -0.83 9.59
CA ALA A 261 -13.93 -1.82 10.64
C ALA A 261 -14.66 -3.08 10.12
N GLU A 262 -15.68 -2.89 9.28
CA GLU A 262 -16.38 -3.98 8.60
C GLU A 262 -15.44 -4.77 7.68
N MET A 263 -14.65 -4.10 6.84
CA MET A 263 -13.69 -4.71 5.92
C MET A 263 -12.60 -5.49 6.65
N LEU A 264 -12.02 -4.89 7.71
CA LEU A 264 -10.95 -5.51 8.50
C LEU A 264 -11.46 -6.52 9.54
N LYS A 265 -12.76 -6.61 9.76
CA LYS A 265 -13.40 -7.41 10.82
C LYS A 265 -12.84 -7.08 12.21
N LEU A 266 -12.63 -5.80 12.48
CA LEU A 266 -12.13 -5.26 13.73
C LEU A 266 -13.21 -4.42 14.44
N PRO A 267 -13.15 -4.25 15.78
CA PRO A 267 -13.97 -3.30 16.49
C PRO A 267 -13.77 -1.86 15.98
N ALA A 268 -14.84 -1.10 15.83
CA ALA A 268 -14.79 0.27 15.29
C ALA A 268 -13.96 1.22 16.16
N ASP A 269 -13.94 1.04 17.49
CA ASP A 269 -13.10 1.80 18.40
C ASP A 269 -11.61 1.55 18.18
N GLN A 270 -11.23 0.34 17.85
CA GLN A 270 -9.84 0.00 17.49
C GLN A 270 -9.44 0.67 16.17
N VAL A 271 -10.31 0.65 15.15
CA VAL A 271 -10.05 1.32 13.86
C VAL A 271 -10.03 2.84 14.03
N LYS A 272 -10.91 3.40 14.89
CA LYS A 272 -10.90 4.83 15.23
C LYS A 272 -9.58 5.24 15.91
N ALA A 273 -9.07 4.42 16.81
CA ALA A 273 -7.77 4.64 17.45
C ALA A 273 -6.61 4.54 16.45
N ASP A 274 -6.70 3.65 15.46
CA ASP A 274 -5.71 3.55 14.38
C ASP A 274 -5.78 4.77 13.45
N ALA A 275 -6.97 5.20 13.05
CA ALA A 275 -7.17 6.41 12.26
C ALA A 275 -6.56 7.67 12.90
N ALA A 276 -6.61 7.77 14.24
CA ALA A 276 -5.99 8.87 15.00
C ALA A 276 -4.45 8.92 14.87
N ASN A 277 -3.81 7.83 14.43
CA ASN A 277 -2.39 7.79 14.11
C ASN A 277 -2.08 8.23 12.67
N SER A 278 -2.99 8.97 12.02
CA SER A 278 -2.81 9.42 10.64
C SER A 278 -3.33 10.85 10.49
N LYS A 279 -2.54 11.68 9.84
CA LYS A 279 -3.07 12.96 9.34
C LYS A 279 -3.74 12.68 8.00
N VAL A 280 -5.08 12.59 8.02
CA VAL A 280 -5.89 12.49 6.80
C VAL A 280 -5.73 13.78 6.00
N LEU A 281 -5.46 13.62 4.70
CA LEU A 281 -5.38 14.73 3.76
C LEU A 281 -6.68 14.76 2.94
N SER A 282 -7.22 15.95 2.73
CA SER A 282 -8.37 16.16 1.84
C SER A 282 -7.95 16.07 0.38
N LEU A 283 -8.92 15.90 -0.52
CA LEU A 283 -8.65 15.94 -1.95
C LEU A 283 -8.10 17.31 -2.37
N SER A 284 -8.65 18.39 -1.80
CA SER A 284 -8.16 19.75 -2.04
C SER A 284 -6.71 19.94 -1.59
N ASP A 285 -6.33 19.38 -0.42
CA ASP A 285 -4.93 19.42 0.04
C ASP A 285 -4.02 18.71 -0.96
N LEU A 286 -4.38 17.49 -1.38
CA LEU A 286 -3.57 16.69 -2.29
C LEU A 286 -3.42 17.34 -3.67
N ASP A 287 -4.50 17.92 -4.21
CA ASP A 287 -4.45 18.67 -5.46
C ASP A 287 -3.57 19.92 -5.32
N GLY A 288 -3.69 20.65 -4.21
CA GLY A 288 -2.87 21.82 -3.90
C GLY A 288 -1.38 21.46 -3.77
N TYR A 289 -1.07 20.46 -2.94
CA TYR A 289 0.30 20.00 -2.68
C TYR A 289 0.96 19.35 -3.89
N THR A 290 0.18 18.78 -4.81
CA THR A 290 0.71 18.31 -6.11
C THR A 290 1.10 19.49 -6.99
N LYS A 291 0.23 20.52 -7.08
CA LYS A 291 0.44 21.68 -7.95
C LYS A 291 1.56 22.60 -7.47
N ASP A 292 1.72 22.78 -6.17
CA ASP A 292 2.72 23.67 -5.57
C ASP A 292 4.07 23.00 -5.30
N GLY A 293 4.21 21.70 -5.62
CA GLY A 293 5.43 20.93 -5.44
C GLY A 293 5.69 20.44 -4.02
N THR A 294 4.75 20.60 -3.09
CA THR A 294 4.90 20.13 -1.70
C THR A 294 5.09 18.62 -1.63
N ILE A 295 4.35 17.85 -2.44
CA ILE A 295 4.50 16.39 -2.50
C ILE A 295 5.89 16.01 -3.02
N GLU A 296 6.36 16.65 -4.09
CA GLU A 296 7.71 16.40 -4.63
C GLU A 296 8.78 16.70 -3.57
N LYS A 297 8.60 17.75 -2.77
CA LYS A 297 9.51 18.09 -1.67
C LYS A 297 9.50 17.01 -0.58
N TRP A 298 8.35 16.46 -0.20
CA TRP A 298 8.28 15.34 0.75
C TRP A 298 9.00 14.10 0.22
N LEU A 299 8.75 13.75 -1.04
CA LEU A 299 9.36 12.60 -1.70
C LEU A 299 10.87 12.77 -1.87
N SER A 300 11.35 13.99 -2.19
CA SER A 300 12.78 14.31 -2.25
C SER A 300 13.44 14.14 -0.88
N GLY A 301 12.84 14.69 0.20
CA GLY A 301 13.37 14.54 1.56
C GLY A 301 13.43 13.06 2.00
N MET A 302 12.45 12.25 1.60
CA MET A 302 12.53 10.80 1.78
C MET A 302 13.64 10.17 0.96
N GLY A 303 13.84 10.61 -0.29
CA GLY A 303 14.95 10.18 -1.14
C GLY A 303 16.30 10.41 -0.46
N ASP A 304 16.53 11.59 0.09
CA ASP A 304 17.75 11.94 0.84
C ASP A 304 17.94 11.02 2.06
N TYR A 305 16.84 10.76 2.81
CA TYR A 305 16.87 9.81 3.90
C TYR A 305 17.29 8.41 3.40
N PHE A 306 16.71 7.90 2.31
CA PHE A 306 17.00 6.57 1.79
C PHE A 306 18.43 6.44 1.23
N VAL A 307 18.99 7.51 0.68
CA VAL A 307 20.43 7.55 0.32
C VAL A 307 21.29 7.44 1.57
N GLY A 308 20.99 8.23 2.59
CA GLY A 308 21.69 8.17 3.88
C GLY A 308 21.54 6.84 4.62
N ALA A 309 20.45 6.11 4.39
CA ALA A 309 20.17 4.78 4.94
C ALA A 309 20.71 3.63 4.06
N GLY A 310 21.38 3.94 2.93
CA GLY A 310 21.95 2.94 2.02
C GLY A 310 20.93 2.14 1.20
N LYS A 311 19.67 2.61 1.13
CA LYS A 311 18.60 1.98 0.33
C LYS A 311 18.60 2.45 -1.13
N LEU A 312 19.11 3.65 -1.39
CA LEU A 312 19.28 4.23 -2.73
C LEU A 312 20.73 4.64 -2.94
N PRO A 313 21.28 4.45 -4.15
CA PRO A 313 22.67 4.84 -4.46
C PRO A 313 22.83 6.37 -4.58
N SER A 314 21.79 7.08 -4.96
CA SER A 314 21.73 8.54 -5.12
C SER A 314 20.28 9.04 -5.03
N ALA A 315 20.13 10.34 -4.84
CA ALA A 315 18.83 11.01 -4.91
C ALA A 315 18.19 10.83 -6.30
N VAL A 316 16.88 10.63 -6.32
CA VAL A 316 16.07 10.40 -7.53
C VAL A 316 15.02 11.49 -7.61
N ASP A 317 14.86 12.09 -8.78
CA ASP A 317 13.80 13.07 -9.01
C ASP A 317 12.42 12.43 -8.84
N PRO A 318 11.58 12.90 -7.92
CA PRO A 318 10.23 12.37 -7.68
C PRO A 318 9.36 12.29 -8.94
N LYS A 319 9.54 13.19 -9.90
CA LYS A 319 8.81 13.19 -11.18
C LYS A 319 9.02 11.92 -12.00
N THR A 320 10.07 11.17 -11.74
CA THR A 320 10.32 9.89 -12.43
C THR A 320 9.43 8.75 -11.94
N TYR A 321 8.88 8.85 -10.72
CA TYR A 321 8.08 7.79 -10.12
C TYR A 321 6.74 8.25 -9.52
N TYR A 322 6.51 9.55 -9.32
CA TYR A 322 5.23 10.12 -8.91
C TYR A 322 4.45 10.63 -10.12
N THR A 323 3.24 10.17 -10.32
CA THR A 323 2.38 10.52 -11.45
C THR A 323 1.35 11.61 -11.08
N GLY A 324 1.83 12.71 -10.51
CA GLY A 324 0.98 13.80 -10.01
C GLY A 324 0.06 14.42 -11.08
N ASP A 325 0.53 14.50 -12.33
CA ASP A 325 -0.28 14.99 -13.45
C ASP A 325 -1.47 14.07 -13.77
N LEU A 326 -1.29 12.73 -13.66
CA LEU A 326 -2.40 11.78 -13.81
C LEU A 326 -3.38 11.91 -12.65
N PHE A 327 -2.86 12.06 -11.41
CA PHE A 327 -3.71 12.25 -10.25
C PHE A 327 -4.60 13.48 -10.37
N THR A 328 -4.05 14.63 -10.71
CA THR A 328 -4.82 15.88 -10.84
C THR A 328 -5.63 15.95 -12.15
N GLY A 329 -5.21 15.24 -13.20
CA GLY A 329 -5.88 15.17 -14.49
C GLY A 329 -7.15 14.30 -14.48
N ALA A 330 -7.24 13.29 -13.62
CA ALA A 330 -8.41 12.44 -13.47
C ALA A 330 -9.64 13.16 -12.86
N ALA A 331 -9.53 14.46 -12.57
CA ALA A 331 -10.63 15.31 -12.10
C ALA A 331 -11.55 15.82 -13.23
N LYS A 332 -11.25 15.44 -14.46
CA LYS A 332 -12.01 15.86 -15.67
C LYS A 332 -12.85 14.69 -16.18
#